data_1c5523f5c7b90aa56b294545599475ec
#
_entry.id   1c5523f5c7b90aa56b294545599475ec
#
_cell.length_a   1.000
_cell.length_b   1.000
_cell.length_c   1.000
_cell.angle_alpha   90.00
_cell.angle_beta   90.00
_cell.angle_gamma   90.00
#
_symmetry.space_group_name_H-M   'P 1'
#
loop_
_entity.id
_entity.type
_entity.pdbx_description
1 polymer ?
#
loop_
_entity_poly.entity_id
_entity_poly.type
_entity_poly.pdbx_seq_one_letter_code
_entity_poly.pdbx_strand_id
1 'polypeptide(L)'
;SKGKHAAIGYNKRYLTVVDKTVATGVTLTDARWENKFTAEFQGLYRNFQLSSQYYWSHIAREVGNSYNTDGFYVSARGIVVNPGNYKYNFAGSGVDNPDNKNLEVMLGYGYLNLRDGDAYAKNKAAIAAGLPGVDLSKAGRMSDVSVGLSYFLNKYVTFRLNYHFVTVKNFDLEKKNVNVLQARV
;
A
#
# COMPACT_ATOMS: atom_id res chain seq x y z
N SER A 1 -3.78 18.56 -27.44
CA SER A 1 -3.36 18.56 -26.03
C SER A 1 -2.81 17.18 -25.69
N LYS A 2 -1.63 17.11 -25.09
CA LYS A 2 -1.11 15.85 -24.57
C LYS A 2 -2.01 15.42 -23.41
N GLY A 3 -2.66 14.27 -23.53
CA GLY A 3 -3.57 13.72 -22.53
C GLY A 3 -2.90 13.62 -21.16
N LYS A 4 -3.62 14.00 -20.10
CA LYS A 4 -3.17 13.83 -18.72
C LYS A 4 -3.36 12.37 -18.31
N HIS A 5 -2.37 11.80 -17.67
CA HIS A 5 -2.38 10.43 -17.19
C HIS A 5 -2.38 10.40 -15.67
N ALA A 6 -3.18 9.51 -15.07
CA ALA A 6 -3.07 9.14 -13.67
C ALA A 6 -2.80 7.65 -13.56
N ALA A 7 -1.73 7.28 -12.87
CA ALA A 7 -1.39 5.89 -12.58
C ALA A 7 -1.47 5.66 -11.08
N ILE A 8 -2.25 4.66 -10.69
CA ILE A 8 -2.45 4.29 -9.29
C ILE A 8 -2.09 2.82 -9.16
N GLY A 9 -1.30 2.48 -8.17
CA GLY A 9 -0.95 1.10 -7.94
C GLY A 9 -0.08 0.91 -6.72
N TYR A 10 0.08 -0.35 -6.34
CA TYR A 10 0.95 -0.74 -5.26
C TYR A 10 2.32 -1.15 -5.83
N ASN A 11 3.34 -0.34 -5.56
CA ASN A 11 4.68 -0.57 -6.09
C ASN A 11 5.52 -1.44 -5.15
N LYS A 12 5.17 -2.73 -5.03
CA LYS A 12 6.08 -3.73 -4.46
C LYS A 12 6.66 -4.58 -5.59
N ARG A 13 7.94 -4.48 -5.78
CA ARG A 13 8.70 -5.09 -6.89
C ARG A 13 8.46 -6.60 -7.06
N TYR A 14 8.26 -7.35 -5.96
CA TYR A 14 8.01 -8.77 -5.99
C TYR A 14 6.64 -9.16 -6.58
N LEU A 15 5.60 -8.32 -6.45
CA LEU A 15 4.30 -8.58 -7.05
C LEU A 15 4.34 -8.56 -8.58
N THR A 16 5.16 -7.69 -9.14
CA THR A 16 5.38 -7.58 -10.58
C THR A 16 6.13 -8.80 -11.14
N VAL A 17 7.04 -9.37 -10.35
CA VAL A 17 7.82 -10.55 -10.75
C VAL A 17 7.00 -11.84 -10.70
N VAL A 18 6.15 -11.99 -9.67
CA VAL A 18 5.41 -13.23 -9.42
C VAL A 18 4.16 -13.36 -10.28
N ASP A 19 3.46 -12.27 -10.55
CA ASP A 19 2.24 -12.32 -11.33
C ASP A 19 1.94 -11.03 -12.10
N LYS A 20 2.26 -11.05 -13.38
CA LYS A 20 1.90 -9.97 -14.31
C LYS A 20 0.42 -9.96 -14.70
N THR A 21 -0.33 -11.05 -14.42
CA THR A 21 -1.72 -11.20 -14.83
C THR A 21 -2.70 -10.62 -13.83
N VAL A 22 -2.27 -10.39 -12.58
CA VAL A 22 -3.08 -9.77 -11.54
C VAL A 22 -2.86 -8.26 -11.58
N ALA A 23 -3.89 -7.52 -11.99
CA ALA A 23 -3.84 -6.07 -12.03
C ALA A 23 -3.79 -5.50 -10.60
N THR A 24 -2.59 -5.12 -10.15
CA THR A 24 -2.35 -4.42 -8.89
C THR A 24 -2.29 -2.91 -9.05
N GLY A 25 -2.54 -2.42 -10.25
CA GLY A 25 -2.58 -1.01 -10.59
C GLY A 25 -3.51 -0.73 -11.75
N VAL A 26 -3.82 0.54 -11.94
CA VAL A 26 -4.63 1.04 -13.05
C VAL A 26 -4.00 2.30 -13.60
N THR A 27 -4.01 2.45 -14.92
CA THR A 27 -3.63 3.69 -15.61
C THR A 27 -4.88 4.25 -16.28
N LEU A 28 -5.22 5.48 -15.94
CA LEU A 28 -6.32 6.23 -16.54
C LEU A 28 -5.73 7.28 -17.47
N THR A 29 -6.07 7.19 -18.76
CA THR A 29 -5.48 8.07 -19.80
C THR A 29 -6.21 9.39 -19.97
N ASP A 30 -7.43 9.47 -19.46
CA ASP A 30 -8.35 10.62 -19.56
C ASP A 30 -8.56 11.32 -18.19
N ALA A 31 -7.59 11.25 -17.30
CA ALA A 31 -7.67 11.90 -15.99
C ALA A 31 -7.67 13.43 -16.14
N ARG A 32 -8.67 14.10 -15.58
CA ARG A 32 -8.82 15.55 -15.55
C ARG A 32 -8.15 16.17 -14.32
N TRP A 33 -8.51 15.65 -13.13
CA TRP A 33 -7.93 16.04 -11.86
C TRP A 33 -8.04 14.91 -10.84
N GLU A 34 -7.23 14.96 -9.82
CA GLU A 34 -7.18 13.98 -8.74
C GLU A 34 -7.20 14.68 -7.39
N ASN A 35 -8.09 14.22 -6.50
CA ASN A 35 -8.08 14.57 -5.08
C ASN A 35 -7.50 13.39 -4.30
N LYS A 36 -6.55 13.67 -3.42
CA LYS A 36 -5.98 12.71 -2.48
C LYS A 36 -6.25 13.16 -1.05
N PHE A 37 -6.65 12.22 -0.24
CA PHE A 37 -6.74 12.40 1.20
C PHE A 37 -5.89 11.32 1.88
N THR A 38 -5.11 11.76 2.87
CA THR A 38 -4.29 10.87 3.69
C THR A 38 -4.46 11.25 5.15
N ALA A 39 -4.71 10.26 6.00
CA ALA A 39 -4.72 10.42 7.45
C ALA A 39 -3.69 9.47 8.06
N GLU A 40 -2.84 9.98 8.94
CA GLU A 40 -1.77 9.23 9.59
C GLU A 40 -1.94 9.26 11.11
N PHE A 41 -1.62 8.14 11.73
CA PHE A 41 -1.53 8.03 13.18
C PHE A 41 -0.23 7.34 13.58
N GLN A 42 0.46 7.89 14.58
CA GLN A 42 1.62 7.29 15.20
C GLN A 42 1.54 7.45 16.72
N GLY A 43 1.56 6.32 17.42
CA GLY A 43 1.57 6.27 18.88
C GLY A 43 2.81 5.54 19.39
N LEU A 44 3.43 6.09 20.43
CA LEU A 44 4.60 5.51 21.11
C LEU A 44 4.29 5.35 22.60
N TYR A 45 4.55 4.18 23.12
CA TYR A 45 4.48 3.92 24.54
C TYR A 45 5.63 3.01 24.98
N ARG A 46 6.62 3.57 25.68
CA ARG A 46 7.83 2.84 26.11
C ARG A 46 8.49 2.14 24.90
N ASN A 47 8.62 0.81 24.98
CA ASN A 47 9.19 -0.07 23.98
C ASN A 47 8.18 -0.52 22.91
N PHE A 48 7.03 0.14 22.80
CA PHE A 48 5.96 -0.20 21.86
C PHE A 48 5.64 0.97 20.95
N GLN A 49 5.42 0.69 19.67
CA GLN A 49 5.01 1.63 18.64
C GLN A 49 3.80 1.08 17.88
N LEU A 50 2.80 1.93 17.66
CA LEU A 50 1.69 1.68 16.76
C LEU A 50 1.69 2.76 15.68
N SER A 51 1.59 2.38 14.42
CA SER A 51 1.44 3.31 13.30
C SER A 51 0.37 2.83 12.35
N SER A 52 -0.40 3.76 11.82
CA SER A 52 -1.39 3.48 10.79
C SER A 52 -1.50 4.65 9.81
N GLN A 53 -1.94 4.36 8.60
CA GLN A 53 -2.20 5.36 7.60
C GLN A 53 -3.37 4.91 6.73
N TYR A 54 -4.27 5.83 6.42
CA TYR A 54 -5.38 5.66 5.50
C TYR A 54 -5.16 6.55 4.28
N TYR A 55 -5.45 6.04 3.11
CA TYR A 55 -5.38 6.73 1.84
C TYR A 55 -6.72 6.66 1.13
N TRP A 56 -7.12 7.75 0.54
CA TRP A 56 -8.23 7.80 -0.39
C TRP A 56 -7.87 8.67 -1.58
N SER A 57 -8.29 8.25 -2.77
CA SER A 57 -8.11 9.03 -3.99
C SER A 57 -9.39 9.01 -4.81
N HIS A 58 -9.75 10.18 -5.32
CA HIS A 58 -10.83 10.39 -6.26
C HIS A 58 -10.28 11.03 -7.54
N ILE A 59 -10.48 10.36 -8.66
CA ILE A 59 -10.00 10.81 -9.97
C ILE A 59 -11.20 11.15 -10.84
N ALA A 60 -11.36 12.43 -11.19
CA ALA A 60 -12.30 12.87 -12.20
C ALA A 60 -11.71 12.63 -13.58
N ARG A 61 -12.54 12.16 -14.51
CA ARG A 61 -12.17 11.83 -15.88
C ARG A 61 -12.78 12.80 -16.87
N GLU A 62 -12.18 12.96 -18.06
CA GLU A 62 -12.72 13.82 -19.12
C GLU A 62 -13.90 13.17 -19.83
N VAL A 63 -13.85 11.88 -20.06
CA VAL A 63 -14.86 11.12 -20.83
C VAL A 63 -15.53 10.06 -19.99
N GLY A 64 -14.78 9.33 -19.16
CA GLY A 64 -15.28 8.25 -18.32
C GLY A 64 -15.86 8.74 -16.98
N ASN A 65 -16.53 7.84 -16.28
CA ASN A 65 -16.99 8.11 -14.91
C ASN A 65 -15.81 8.21 -13.94
N SER A 66 -15.97 9.06 -12.93
CA SER A 66 -14.97 9.24 -11.86
C SER A 66 -14.58 7.91 -11.21
N TYR A 67 -13.33 7.80 -10.78
CA TYR A 67 -12.73 6.58 -10.25
C TYR A 67 -12.26 6.80 -8.82
N ASN A 68 -12.64 5.90 -7.92
CA ASN A 68 -12.28 5.98 -6.51
C ASN A 68 -11.39 4.80 -6.09
N THR A 69 -10.40 5.09 -5.26
CA THR A 69 -9.54 4.08 -4.66
C THR A 69 -9.31 4.39 -3.19
N ASP A 70 -9.09 3.35 -2.39
CA ASP A 70 -8.77 3.49 -0.99
C ASP A 70 -7.79 2.42 -0.53
N GLY A 71 -7.17 2.68 0.62
CA GLY A 71 -6.28 1.73 1.23
C GLY A 71 -5.86 2.16 2.62
N PHE A 72 -5.38 1.23 3.41
CA PHE A 72 -4.81 1.53 4.70
C PHE A 72 -3.72 0.53 5.08
N TYR A 73 -2.88 0.92 6.01
CA TYR A 73 -2.06 -0.02 6.74
C TYR A 73 -2.08 0.27 8.24
N VAL A 74 -1.82 -0.76 9.02
CA VAL A 74 -1.55 -0.68 10.44
C VAL A 74 -0.33 -1.54 10.75
N SER A 75 0.56 -1.06 11.60
CA SER A 75 1.71 -1.83 12.07
C SER A 75 1.97 -1.58 13.55
N ALA A 76 2.25 -2.66 14.27
CA ALA A 76 2.69 -2.65 15.65
C ALA A 76 4.12 -3.15 15.73
N ARG A 77 4.97 -2.48 16.51
CA ARG A 77 6.37 -2.86 16.74
C ARG A 77 6.65 -2.87 18.24
N GLY A 78 7.53 -3.78 18.65
CA GLY A 78 7.95 -3.86 20.02
C GLY A 78 9.39 -4.28 20.15
N ILE A 79 10.18 -3.59 21.01
CA ILE A 79 11.54 -3.99 21.35
C ILE A 79 11.45 -5.05 22.45
N VAL A 80 11.83 -6.29 22.12
CA VAL A 80 11.64 -7.45 23.01
C VAL A 80 12.92 -7.89 23.72
N VAL A 81 14.10 -7.55 23.18
CA VAL A 81 15.39 -7.82 23.79
C VAL A 81 16.12 -6.50 24.01
N ASN A 82 16.72 -6.32 25.18
CA ASN A 82 17.31 -5.07 25.66
C ASN A 82 16.31 -3.91 25.50
N PRO A 83 15.13 -3.97 26.15
CA PRO A 83 14.06 -3.04 25.91
C PRO A 83 14.49 -1.61 26.25
N GLY A 84 14.43 -0.75 25.23
CA GLY A 84 14.59 0.69 25.35
C GLY A 84 13.30 1.38 24.91
N ASN A 85 13.13 2.63 25.29
CA ASN A 85 11.98 3.40 24.86
C ASN A 85 12.17 3.93 23.43
N TYR A 86 11.15 3.83 22.61
CA TYR A 86 11.13 4.56 21.34
C TYR A 86 11.14 6.06 21.59
N LYS A 87 11.87 6.79 20.76
CA LYS A 87 11.94 8.24 20.80
C LYS A 87 11.45 8.80 19.48
N TYR A 88 10.57 9.78 19.55
CA TYR A 88 10.14 10.51 18.36
C TYR A 88 11.13 11.62 18.04
N ASN A 89 11.60 11.63 16.80
CA ASN A 89 12.50 12.65 16.28
C ASN A 89 11.68 13.71 15.52
N PHE A 90 11.43 14.83 16.14
CA PHE A 90 10.66 15.92 15.54
C PHE A 90 11.37 16.55 14.33
N ALA A 91 12.70 16.57 14.32
CA ALA A 91 13.47 17.12 13.21
C ALA A 91 13.42 16.22 11.97
N GLY A 92 13.40 14.88 12.18
CA GLY A 92 13.30 13.90 11.10
C GLY A 92 11.88 13.42 10.81
N SER A 93 10.87 13.93 11.55
CA SER A 93 9.45 13.51 11.43
C SER A 93 9.27 11.99 11.47
N GLY A 94 9.96 11.32 12.41
CA GLY A 94 9.95 9.87 12.50
C GLY A 94 10.35 9.35 13.87
N VAL A 95 10.49 8.05 13.98
CA VAL A 95 10.96 7.37 15.20
C VAL A 95 12.40 6.96 15.01
N ASP A 96 13.23 7.30 15.98
CA ASP A 96 14.65 6.92 15.98
C ASP A 96 14.80 5.39 16.05
N ASN A 97 15.80 4.88 15.33
CA ASN A 97 16.17 3.48 15.45
C ASN A 97 16.75 3.18 16.86
N PRO A 98 16.42 2.04 17.44
CA PRO A 98 17.13 1.53 18.61
C PRO A 98 18.62 1.36 18.30
N ASP A 99 19.50 1.53 19.30
CA ASP A 99 20.96 1.58 19.10
C ASP A 99 21.80 0.68 20.04
N ASN A 100 21.14 -0.18 20.82
CA ASN A 100 21.78 -0.94 21.89
C ASN A 100 21.54 -2.45 21.80
N LYS A 101 21.99 -3.08 20.71
CA LYS A 101 21.80 -4.54 20.51
C LYS A 101 20.36 -4.99 20.77
N ASN A 102 19.42 -4.18 20.30
CA ASN A 102 18.00 -4.41 20.49
C ASN A 102 17.46 -5.39 19.46
N LEU A 103 16.52 -6.23 19.88
CA LEU A 103 15.68 -7.01 18.96
C LEU A 103 14.26 -6.42 18.97
N GLU A 104 13.80 -6.05 17.80
CA GLU A 104 12.45 -5.56 17.54
C GLU A 104 11.64 -6.62 16.78
N VAL A 105 10.40 -6.83 17.19
CA VAL A 105 9.40 -7.61 16.48
C VAL A 105 8.38 -6.65 15.87
N MET A 106 7.96 -6.90 14.63
CA MET A 106 6.94 -6.14 13.92
C MET A 106 5.81 -7.07 13.47
N LEU A 107 4.58 -6.61 13.63
CA LEU A 107 3.38 -7.15 13.01
C LEU A 107 2.74 -6.06 12.16
N GLY A 108 2.32 -6.40 10.96
CA GLY A 108 1.71 -5.45 10.05
C GLY A 108 0.55 -6.04 9.26
N TYR A 109 -0.41 -5.18 8.95
CA TYR A 109 -1.49 -5.47 8.01
C TYR A 109 -1.67 -4.30 7.07
N GLY A 110 -1.72 -4.59 5.77
CA GLY A 110 -1.99 -3.60 4.72
C GLY A 110 -3.16 -4.06 3.86
N TYR A 111 -3.97 -3.10 3.44
CA TYR A 111 -5.06 -3.31 2.51
C TYR A 111 -5.07 -2.21 1.45
N LEU A 112 -5.23 -2.59 0.20
CA LEU A 112 -5.37 -1.67 -0.93
C LEU A 112 -6.54 -2.12 -1.79
N ASN A 113 -7.47 -1.21 -2.02
CA ASN A 113 -8.61 -1.39 -2.90
C ASN A 113 -8.50 -0.44 -4.09
N LEU A 114 -8.14 -1.00 -5.23
CA LEU A 114 -8.12 -0.27 -6.51
C LEU A 114 -9.34 -0.61 -7.38
N ARG A 115 -10.27 -1.45 -6.89
CA ARG A 115 -11.44 -1.87 -7.63
C ARG A 115 -12.58 -0.87 -7.43
N ASP A 116 -12.93 -0.17 -8.47
CA ASP A 116 -14.17 0.62 -8.54
C ASP A 116 -15.19 -0.06 -9.46
N GLY A 117 -16.04 -0.89 -8.83
CA GLY A 117 -17.06 -1.67 -9.56
C GLY A 117 -18.16 -0.79 -10.16
N ASP A 118 -18.49 0.31 -9.49
CA ASP A 118 -19.53 1.24 -9.92
C ASP A 118 -19.07 2.05 -11.14
N ALA A 119 -17.84 2.57 -11.10
CA ALA A 119 -17.24 3.23 -12.25
C ALA A 119 -17.14 2.27 -13.45
N TYR A 120 -16.74 1.02 -13.21
CA TYR A 120 -16.69 -0.01 -14.27
C TYR A 120 -18.05 -0.26 -14.89
N ALA A 121 -19.11 -0.46 -14.08
CA ALA A 121 -20.45 -0.73 -14.55
C ALA A 121 -21.01 0.44 -15.38
N LYS A 122 -20.83 1.66 -14.90
CA LYS A 122 -21.25 2.90 -15.60
C LYS A 122 -20.49 3.09 -16.91
N ASN A 123 -19.19 2.87 -16.94
CA ASN A 123 -18.37 2.96 -18.14
C ASN A 123 -18.73 1.88 -19.16
N LYS A 124 -19.04 0.66 -18.72
CA LYS A 124 -19.53 -0.41 -19.59
C LYS A 124 -20.87 -0.04 -20.24
N ALA A 125 -21.79 0.56 -19.48
CA ALA A 125 -23.06 1.04 -20.00
C ALA A 125 -22.87 2.20 -21.01
N ALA A 126 -21.95 3.12 -20.75
CA ALA A 126 -21.62 4.23 -21.64
C ALA A 126 -21.05 3.73 -22.98
N ILE A 127 -20.16 2.73 -22.97
CA ILE A 127 -19.64 2.08 -24.18
C ILE A 127 -20.78 1.41 -24.97
N ALA A 128 -21.68 0.70 -24.27
CA ALA A 128 -22.83 0.06 -24.93
C ALA A 128 -23.80 1.07 -25.57
N ALA A 129 -23.84 2.29 -25.01
CA ALA A 129 -24.60 3.42 -25.57
C ALA A 129 -23.87 4.17 -26.71
N GLY A 130 -22.67 3.70 -27.11
CA GLY A 130 -21.92 4.27 -28.23
C GLY A 130 -21.06 5.49 -27.87
N LEU A 131 -20.82 5.77 -26.60
CA LEU A 131 -19.93 6.87 -26.18
C LEU A 131 -18.46 6.52 -26.50
N PRO A 132 -17.76 7.27 -27.36
CA PRO A 132 -16.38 6.97 -27.72
C PRO A 132 -15.40 7.39 -26.63
N GLY A 133 -14.24 6.74 -26.59
CA GLY A 133 -13.13 7.12 -25.72
C GLY A 133 -13.29 6.73 -24.25
N VAL A 134 -14.33 6.00 -23.88
CA VAL A 134 -14.50 5.47 -22.52
C VAL A 134 -13.64 4.22 -22.34
N ASP A 135 -12.77 4.22 -21.34
CA ASP A 135 -11.89 3.10 -21.03
C ASP A 135 -12.41 2.26 -19.85
N LEU A 136 -12.32 0.93 -19.97
CA LEU A 136 -12.69 -0.02 -18.92
C LEU A 136 -11.47 -0.39 -18.08
N SER A 137 -11.22 0.37 -17.05
CA SER A 137 -10.14 0.07 -16.12
C SER A 137 -10.54 -1.07 -15.18
N LYS A 138 -9.75 -2.15 -15.22
CA LYS A 138 -9.89 -3.30 -14.34
C LYS A 138 -8.71 -3.34 -13.37
N ALA A 139 -8.95 -3.03 -12.12
CA ALA A 139 -7.98 -3.19 -11.06
C ALA A 139 -8.56 -4.02 -9.92
N GLY A 140 -7.70 -4.63 -9.14
CA GLY A 140 -8.07 -5.56 -8.09
C GLY A 140 -7.93 -4.98 -6.69
N ARG A 141 -7.83 -5.89 -5.74
CA ARG A 141 -7.60 -5.62 -4.31
C ARG A 141 -6.39 -6.39 -3.84
N MET A 142 -5.71 -5.87 -2.82
CA MET A 142 -4.58 -6.54 -2.21
C MET A 142 -4.68 -6.45 -0.69
N SER A 143 -4.31 -7.52 0.01
CA SER A 143 -4.04 -7.49 1.44
C SER A 143 -2.67 -8.12 1.72
N ASP A 144 -1.97 -7.59 2.71
CA ASP A 144 -0.62 -7.99 3.11
C ASP A 144 -0.60 -8.16 4.63
N VAL A 145 -0.39 -9.37 5.12
CA VAL A 145 -0.06 -9.64 6.52
C VAL A 145 1.45 -9.80 6.60
N SER A 146 2.10 -9.04 7.47
CA SER A 146 3.56 -9.05 7.60
C SER A 146 4.02 -9.31 9.03
N VAL A 147 5.10 -10.06 9.14
CA VAL A 147 5.85 -10.27 10.39
C VAL A 147 7.29 -9.91 10.13
N GLY A 148 7.91 -9.16 11.01
CA GLY A 148 9.28 -8.72 10.88
C GLY A 148 10.09 -8.88 12.17
N LEU A 149 11.37 -9.16 11.99
CA LEU A 149 12.39 -9.12 13.03
C LEU A 149 13.47 -8.15 12.60
N SER A 150 13.85 -7.22 13.50
CA SER A 150 14.93 -6.28 13.27
C SER A 150 15.90 -6.35 14.44
N TYR A 151 17.17 -6.72 14.17
CA TYR A 151 18.24 -6.69 15.16
C TYR A 151 19.13 -5.48 14.90
N PHE A 152 19.12 -4.55 15.84
CA PHE A 152 19.92 -3.32 15.80
C PHE A 152 21.22 -3.57 16.56
N LEU A 153 22.31 -3.85 15.84
CA LEU A 153 23.63 -4.02 16.42
C LEU A 153 24.13 -2.70 17.03
N ASN A 154 23.89 -1.62 16.30
CA ASN A 154 24.14 -0.23 16.70
C ASN A 154 23.27 0.69 15.80
N LYS A 155 23.43 2.02 15.94
CA LYS A 155 22.66 3.01 15.15
C LYS A 155 22.88 2.96 13.63
N TYR A 156 23.93 2.27 13.16
CA TYR A 156 24.30 2.22 11.73
C TYR A 156 24.04 0.85 11.10
N VAL A 157 24.08 -0.23 11.89
CA VAL A 157 23.98 -1.60 11.38
C VAL A 157 22.74 -2.27 11.94
N THR A 158 21.84 -2.68 11.03
CA THR A 158 20.59 -3.35 11.35
C THR A 158 20.41 -4.57 10.46
N PHE A 159 20.17 -5.72 11.06
CA PHE A 159 19.76 -6.92 10.34
C PHE A 159 18.24 -7.03 10.39
N ARG A 160 17.60 -7.20 9.23
CA ARG A 160 16.13 -7.32 9.13
C ARG A 160 15.73 -8.57 8.39
N LEU A 161 14.76 -9.28 8.96
CA LEU A 161 14.09 -10.41 8.33
C LEU A 161 12.59 -10.14 8.34
N ASN A 162 11.98 -10.07 7.17
CA ASN A 162 10.55 -9.85 7.02
C ASN A 162 9.91 -10.97 6.23
N TYR A 163 8.76 -11.42 6.69
CA TYR A 163 7.90 -12.34 5.99
C TYR A 163 6.57 -11.66 5.68
N HIS A 164 6.12 -11.77 4.43
CA HIS A 164 4.86 -11.21 3.96
C HIS A 164 3.98 -12.32 3.38
N PHE A 165 2.76 -12.37 3.84
CA PHE A 165 1.69 -13.16 3.25
C PHE A 165 0.76 -12.22 2.50
N VAL A 166 0.90 -12.19 1.17
CA VAL A 166 0.16 -11.28 0.30
C VAL A 166 -0.95 -12.04 -0.40
N THR A 167 -2.18 -11.52 -0.29
CA THR A 167 -3.31 -11.97 -1.07
C THR A 167 -3.68 -10.91 -2.08
N VAL A 168 -3.69 -11.26 -3.35
CA VAL A 168 -4.15 -10.40 -4.45
C VAL A 168 -5.43 -10.99 -5.01
N LYS A 169 -6.43 -10.14 -5.23
CA LYS A 169 -7.67 -10.47 -5.94
C LYS A 169 -7.75 -9.59 -7.17
N ASN A 170 -7.91 -10.18 -8.34
CA ASN A 170 -8.14 -9.43 -9.58
C ASN A 170 -9.50 -8.73 -9.56
N PHE A 171 -9.86 -8.05 -10.65
CA PHE A 171 -11.16 -7.38 -10.77
C PHE A 171 -12.34 -8.35 -10.60
N ASP A 172 -12.23 -9.56 -11.12
CA ASP A 172 -13.25 -10.62 -11.07
C ASP A 172 -13.21 -11.41 -9.74
N LEU A 173 -12.38 -10.95 -8.77
CA LEU A 173 -12.20 -11.50 -7.41
C LEU A 173 -11.52 -12.87 -7.36
N GLU A 174 -10.91 -13.33 -8.45
CA GLU A 174 -10.01 -14.47 -8.41
C GLU A 174 -8.81 -14.19 -7.49
N LYS A 175 -8.53 -15.14 -6.62
CA LYS A 175 -7.56 -14.99 -5.54
C LYS A 175 -6.24 -15.65 -5.89
N LYS A 176 -5.13 -14.94 -5.66
CA LYS A 176 -3.78 -15.49 -5.66
C LYS A 176 -3.05 -15.11 -4.37
N ASN A 177 -2.34 -16.07 -3.80
CA ASN A 177 -1.52 -15.87 -2.61
C ASN A 177 -0.04 -15.91 -2.98
N VAL A 178 0.72 -15.02 -2.37
CA VAL A 178 2.17 -14.91 -2.56
C VAL A 178 2.83 -14.82 -1.20
N ASN A 179 3.84 -15.65 -0.97
CA ASN A 179 4.67 -15.60 0.22
C ASN A 179 6.01 -14.98 -0.13
N VAL A 180 6.45 -13.99 0.64
CA VAL A 180 7.71 -13.29 0.39
C VAL A 180 8.54 -13.26 1.65
N LEU A 181 9.76 -13.79 1.57
CA LEU A 181 10.78 -13.67 2.60
C LEU A 181 11.84 -12.66 2.14
N GLN A 182 12.14 -11.67 2.97
CA GLN A 182 13.14 -10.65 2.69
C GLN A 182 14.15 -10.58 3.83
N ALA A 183 15.44 -10.66 3.49
CA ALA A 183 16.53 -10.37 4.42
C ALA A 183 17.28 -9.12 3.95
N ARG A 184 17.66 -8.26 4.88
CA ARG A 184 18.44 -7.02 4.63
C ARG A 184 19.45 -6.79 5.73
N VAL A 185 20.56 -6.18 5.37
CA VAL A 185 21.60 -5.64 6.26
C VAL A 185 21.70 -4.14 6.03
#